data_bd5d5af121116176d5caee54f2970c4a
#
_entry.id   bd5d5af121116176d5caee54f2970c4a
#
_cell.length_a   1.000
_cell.length_b   1.000
_cell.length_c   1.000
_cell.angle_alpha   90.00
_cell.angle_beta   90.00
_cell.angle_gamma   90.00
#
_symmetry.space_group_name_H-M   'P 1'
#
loop_
_entity.id
_entity.type
_entity.pdbx_description
1 polymer ?
#
loop_
_entity_poly.entity_id
_entity_poly.type
_entity_poly.pdbx_seq_one_letter_code
_entity_poly.pdbx_strand_id
1 'polypeptide(L)'
;MNKFGLLLLCALFSSCFQVTEKITHRTNQSGDYSLVIDFSDSWIKTRAAVMLGEVDGEKIPSEAEMKQKLAQFRSDASKVKGASKISTSYNFSNYIFKLNFSYNSLEALNAVLNTIDKETKLVHFKEVNGVFERVASYPIPEKLKEKKDKKEDLEEAKITAVYTFDKQISAAQNTNSKFSKSKKTVFLKHNVWNVLNDNSLMNNSISFTP
;
A
#
# COMPACT_ATOMS: atom_id res chain seq x y z
N MET A 1 17.60 8.96 -4.10
CA MET A 1 17.13 7.63 -3.65
C MET A 1 15.65 7.80 -3.32
N ASN A 2 14.77 7.29 -4.19
CA ASN A 2 13.32 7.49 -4.09
C ASN A 2 12.79 6.90 -2.78
N LYS A 3 12.06 7.68 -2.01
CA LYS A 3 11.56 7.28 -0.68
C LYS A 3 10.51 6.16 -0.77
N PHE A 4 9.82 6.04 -1.92
CA PHE A 4 8.94 4.92 -2.22
C PHE A 4 9.72 3.61 -2.47
N GLY A 5 10.91 3.72 -3.06
CA GLY A 5 11.86 2.62 -3.17
C GLY A 5 12.23 2.00 -1.82
N LEU A 6 12.04 2.73 -0.71
CA LEU A 6 12.37 2.21 0.61
C LEU A 6 11.30 1.28 1.20
N LEU A 7 10.01 1.54 0.96
CA LEU A 7 8.93 0.61 1.32
C LEU A 7 9.00 -0.64 0.42
N LEU A 8 9.32 -0.42 -0.86
CA LEU A 8 9.53 -1.50 -1.84
C LEU A 8 10.89 -2.18 -1.62
N LEU A 9 11.91 -1.46 -1.11
CA LEU A 9 13.25 -2.00 -0.83
C LEU A 9 13.22 -3.01 0.32
N CYS A 10 12.35 -2.83 1.31
CA CYS A 10 12.09 -3.86 2.33
C CYS A 10 11.51 -5.15 1.71
N ALA A 11 10.86 -5.06 0.55
CA ALA A 11 10.32 -6.19 -0.19
C ALA A 11 11.38 -7.07 -0.89
N LEU A 12 12.63 -6.59 -0.99
CA LEU A 12 13.71 -7.31 -1.69
C LEU A 12 14.39 -8.41 -0.88
N PHE A 13 14.12 -8.44 0.42
CA PHE A 13 14.84 -9.32 1.33
C PHE A 13 14.00 -10.50 1.78
N SER A 14 13.86 -11.42 0.86
CA SER A 14 13.42 -12.80 1.10
C SER A 14 12.03 -13.00 1.71
N SER A 15 11.20 -13.67 0.96
CA SER A 15 10.04 -14.48 1.36
C SER A 15 8.90 -13.80 2.11
N CYS A 16 7.70 -14.26 1.84
CA CYS A 16 6.46 -14.13 2.62
C CYS A 16 6.27 -12.82 3.39
N PHE A 17 6.10 -11.70 2.68
CA PHE A 17 5.53 -10.50 3.29
C PHE A 17 4.14 -10.22 2.72
N GLN A 18 3.36 -9.50 3.46
CA GLN A 18 2.01 -9.11 3.04
C GLN A 18 1.85 -7.59 3.12
N VAL A 19 1.35 -7.02 2.03
CA VAL A 19 0.91 -5.62 2.00
C VAL A 19 -0.60 -5.59 1.93
N THR A 20 -1.25 -4.94 2.88
CA THR A 20 -2.71 -4.79 2.88
C THR A 20 -3.08 -3.31 2.90
N GLU A 21 -3.71 -2.87 1.82
CA GLU A 21 -4.33 -1.55 1.68
C GLU A 21 -5.82 -1.68 1.96
N LYS A 22 -6.34 -0.86 2.89
CA LYS A 22 -7.77 -0.83 3.22
C LYS A 22 -8.31 0.58 3.09
N ILE A 23 -9.47 0.71 2.47
CA ILE A 23 -10.22 1.94 2.41
C ILE A 23 -11.65 1.68 2.86
N THR A 24 -12.17 2.57 3.71
CA THR A 24 -13.61 2.75 3.89
C THR A 24 -13.97 4.09 3.27
N HIS A 25 -14.72 4.09 2.17
CA HIS A 25 -15.12 5.30 1.46
C HIS A 25 -16.62 5.48 1.54
N ARG A 26 -17.05 6.71 1.85
CA ARG A 26 -18.45 7.06 2.08
C ARG A 26 -18.99 7.96 0.98
N THR A 27 -20.29 7.96 0.83
CA THR A 27 -21.01 8.80 -0.17
C THR A 27 -20.78 10.29 -0.01
N ASN A 28 -20.42 10.76 1.20
CA ASN A 28 -20.02 12.15 1.46
C ASN A 28 -18.54 12.44 1.13
N GLN A 29 -17.88 11.58 0.38
CA GLN A 29 -16.46 11.65 -0.03
C GLN A 29 -15.44 11.48 1.11
N SER A 30 -15.89 11.30 2.37
CA SER A 30 -15.01 11.03 3.49
C SER A 30 -14.65 9.55 3.58
N GLY A 31 -13.59 9.25 4.31
CA GLY A 31 -13.22 7.86 4.51
C GLY A 31 -12.09 7.66 5.51
N ASP A 32 -11.71 6.39 5.63
CA ASP A 32 -10.59 5.95 6.44
C ASP A 32 -9.65 5.11 5.57
N TYR A 33 -8.36 5.34 5.72
CA TYR A 33 -7.30 4.61 5.03
C TYR A 33 -6.42 3.86 6.03
N SER A 34 -6.03 2.65 5.69
CA SER A 34 -5.06 1.86 6.43
C SER A 34 -4.13 1.13 5.47
N LEU A 35 -2.83 1.21 5.72
CA LEU A 35 -1.80 0.40 5.08
C LEU A 35 -1.09 -0.42 6.13
N VAL A 36 -1.03 -1.73 5.92
CA VAL A 36 -0.28 -2.66 6.76
C VAL A 36 0.76 -3.35 5.91
N ILE A 37 2.02 -3.32 6.36
CA ILE A 37 3.12 -4.10 5.80
C ILE A 37 3.54 -5.07 6.88
N ASP A 38 3.43 -6.35 6.59
CA ASP A 38 3.61 -7.44 7.55
C ASP A 38 4.68 -8.41 7.05
N PHE A 39 5.79 -8.50 7.79
CA PHE A 39 6.90 -9.42 7.55
C PHE A 39 6.94 -10.55 8.58
N SER A 40 5.85 -10.78 9.34
CA SER A 40 5.85 -11.75 10.43
C SER A 40 6.19 -13.17 9.96
N ASP A 41 5.77 -13.56 8.75
CA ASP A 41 6.08 -14.88 8.18
C ASP A 41 7.58 -15.03 7.84
N SER A 42 8.34 -13.93 7.75
CA SER A 42 9.77 -13.89 7.44
C SER A 42 10.60 -13.11 8.47
N TRP A 43 10.11 -12.95 9.68
CA TRP A 43 10.72 -12.06 10.69
C TRP A 43 12.20 -12.34 10.97
N ILE A 44 12.63 -13.63 10.95
CA ILE A 44 14.03 -14.00 11.17
C ILE A 44 14.93 -13.47 10.07
N LYS A 45 14.54 -13.67 8.78
CA LYS A 45 15.28 -13.17 7.63
C LYS A 45 15.28 -11.65 7.60
N THR A 46 14.13 -11.02 7.89
CA THR A 46 14.00 -9.56 7.97
C THR A 46 14.91 -8.99 9.06
N ARG A 47 14.95 -9.62 10.24
CA ARG A 47 15.84 -9.21 11.33
C ARG A 47 17.31 -9.33 10.94
N ALA A 48 17.70 -10.43 10.30
CA ALA A 48 19.08 -10.60 9.82
C ALA A 48 19.46 -9.50 8.81
N ALA A 49 18.59 -9.18 7.84
CA ALA A 49 18.79 -8.12 6.88
C ALA A 49 18.98 -6.74 7.54
N VAL A 50 18.12 -6.41 8.52
CA VAL A 50 18.22 -5.15 9.29
C VAL A 50 19.52 -5.09 10.08
N MET A 51 19.98 -6.20 10.67
CA MET A 51 21.25 -6.26 11.40
C MET A 51 22.48 -6.13 10.50
N LEU A 52 22.43 -6.68 9.28
CA LEU A 52 23.50 -6.54 8.28
C LEU A 52 23.57 -5.11 7.71
N GLY A 53 22.44 -4.40 7.67
CA GLY A 53 22.36 -3.03 7.15
C GLY A 53 22.48 -2.92 5.63
N GLU A 54 22.84 -4.01 4.95
CA GLU A 54 22.95 -4.12 3.49
C GLU A 54 22.71 -5.57 3.06
N VAL A 55 22.00 -5.77 1.96
CA VAL A 55 21.83 -7.08 1.32
C VAL A 55 21.80 -6.88 -0.20
N ASP A 56 22.56 -7.67 -0.94
CA ASP A 56 22.65 -7.62 -2.41
C ASP A 56 23.03 -6.21 -2.94
N GLY A 57 23.87 -5.45 -2.21
CA GLY A 57 24.26 -4.09 -2.57
C GLY A 57 23.22 -3.02 -2.29
N GLU A 58 22.12 -3.37 -1.63
CA GLU A 58 21.06 -2.42 -1.26
C GLU A 58 21.06 -2.15 0.25
N LYS A 59 21.06 -0.86 0.62
CA LYS A 59 21.04 -0.44 2.03
C LYS A 59 19.69 -0.78 2.67
N ILE A 60 19.72 -1.51 3.78
CA ILE A 60 18.57 -1.79 4.63
C ILE A 60 18.47 -0.73 5.73
N PRO A 61 17.33 -0.07 5.91
CA PRO A 61 17.18 0.90 6.97
C PRO A 61 17.22 0.21 8.34
N SER A 62 17.93 0.81 9.27
CA SER A 62 17.89 0.42 10.68
C SER A 62 16.50 0.66 11.29
N GLU A 63 16.20 0.05 12.42
CA GLU A 63 14.97 0.31 13.17
C GLU A 63 14.80 1.79 13.54
N ALA A 64 15.90 2.48 13.84
CA ALA A 64 15.88 3.91 14.14
C ALA A 64 15.48 4.74 12.91
N GLU A 65 16.05 4.44 11.74
CA GLU A 65 15.67 5.09 10.48
C GLU A 65 14.21 4.80 10.09
N MET A 66 13.72 3.57 10.32
CA MET A 66 12.31 3.23 10.12
C MET A 66 11.38 4.03 11.03
N LYS A 67 11.71 4.13 12.33
CA LYS A 67 10.98 4.98 13.30
C LYS A 67 10.94 6.43 12.85
N GLN A 68 12.08 6.97 12.43
CA GLN A 68 12.17 8.35 11.94
C GLN A 68 11.30 8.58 10.70
N LYS A 69 11.26 7.63 9.76
CA LYS A 69 10.40 7.73 8.56
C LYS A 69 8.92 7.69 8.88
N LEU A 70 8.50 6.83 9.80
CA LEU A 70 7.12 6.79 10.28
C LEU A 70 6.72 8.09 11.00
N ALA A 71 7.62 8.66 11.80
CA ALA A 71 7.42 9.96 12.45
C ALA A 71 7.33 11.10 11.43
N GLN A 72 8.20 11.09 10.40
CA GLN A 72 8.18 12.06 9.31
C GLN A 72 6.88 11.99 8.51
N PHE A 73 6.43 10.79 8.14
CA PHE A 73 5.12 10.59 7.49
C PHE A 73 4.01 11.22 8.33
N ARG A 74 3.94 10.89 9.63
CA ARG A 74 2.91 11.44 10.54
C ARG A 74 2.94 12.96 10.58
N SER A 75 4.14 13.55 10.65
CA SER A 75 4.32 15.01 10.64
C SER A 75 3.85 15.64 9.33
N ASP A 76 4.20 15.06 8.18
CA ASP A 76 3.85 15.61 6.88
C ASP A 76 2.35 15.42 6.56
N ALA A 77 1.80 14.24 6.85
CA ALA A 77 0.38 13.95 6.68
C ALA A 77 -0.52 14.86 7.56
N SER A 78 -0.05 15.23 8.76
CA SER A 78 -0.79 16.14 9.66
C SER A 78 -0.94 17.55 9.11
N LYS A 79 -0.13 17.95 8.13
CA LYS A 79 -0.21 19.26 7.45
C LYS A 79 -1.19 19.25 6.29
N VAL A 80 -1.68 18.08 5.88
CA VAL A 80 -2.62 17.96 4.76
C VAL A 80 -4.01 18.40 5.20
N LYS A 81 -4.54 19.43 4.54
CA LYS A 81 -5.92 19.89 4.79
C LYS A 81 -6.91 18.78 4.45
N GLY A 82 -7.82 18.48 5.38
CA GLY A 82 -8.82 17.44 5.20
C GLY A 82 -8.38 16.05 5.68
N ALA A 83 -7.13 15.88 6.10
CA ALA A 83 -6.65 14.68 6.78
C ALA A 83 -6.81 14.82 8.31
N SER A 84 -7.07 13.70 8.97
CA SER A 84 -7.21 13.64 10.43
C SER A 84 -6.91 12.24 10.97
N LYS A 85 -6.87 12.07 12.29
CA LYS A 85 -6.64 10.79 12.98
C LYS A 85 -5.40 10.03 12.47
N ILE A 86 -4.34 10.78 12.10
CA ILE A 86 -3.13 10.20 11.53
C ILE A 86 -2.40 9.45 12.63
N SER A 87 -2.16 8.17 12.40
CA SER A 87 -1.42 7.32 13.31
C SER A 87 -0.48 6.38 12.59
N THR A 88 0.63 6.06 13.23
CA THR A 88 1.57 5.04 12.79
C THR A 88 1.87 4.12 13.95
N SER A 89 2.01 2.84 13.67
CA SER A 89 2.50 1.87 14.64
C SER A 89 3.48 0.92 13.99
N TYR A 90 4.35 0.35 14.81
CA TYR A 90 5.34 -0.64 14.39
C TYR A 90 5.57 -1.67 15.49
N ASN A 91 5.88 -2.88 15.07
CA ASN A 91 6.34 -3.95 15.95
C ASN A 91 7.60 -4.56 15.34
N PHE A 92 8.76 -4.31 15.95
CA PHE A 92 10.04 -4.84 15.49
C PHE A 92 10.33 -6.28 15.96
N SER A 93 9.51 -6.85 16.83
CA SER A 93 9.65 -8.27 17.17
C SER A 93 9.28 -9.20 16.02
N ASN A 94 8.34 -8.76 15.18
CA ASN A 94 7.86 -9.46 14.00
C ASN A 94 7.76 -8.59 12.74
N TYR A 95 8.29 -7.37 12.77
CA TYR A 95 8.37 -6.43 11.65
C TYR A 95 7.02 -6.13 10.98
N ILE A 96 6.04 -5.72 11.79
CA ILE A 96 4.75 -5.23 11.31
C ILE A 96 4.72 -3.69 11.40
N PHE A 97 4.36 -3.05 10.29
CA PHE A 97 4.24 -1.58 10.17
C PHE A 97 2.82 -1.22 9.75
N LYS A 98 2.24 -0.18 10.37
CA LYS A 98 0.90 0.30 10.05
C LYS A 98 0.87 1.82 9.90
N LEU A 99 0.16 2.28 8.88
CA LEU A 99 -0.21 3.68 8.68
C LEU A 99 -1.73 3.76 8.65
N ASN A 100 -2.32 4.70 9.40
CA ASN A 100 -3.76 4.93 9.36
C ASN A 100 -4.04 6.42 9.36
N PHE A 101 -5.09 6.82 8.66
CA PHE A 101 -5.63 8.18 8.72
C PHE A 101 -7.08 8.21 8.23
N SER A 102 -7.81 9.27 8.61
CA SER A 102 -9.11 9.61 8.05
C SER A 102 -8.96 10.78 7.09
N TYR A 103 -9.80 10.85 6.07
CA TYR A 103 -9.84 11.92 5.08
C TYR A 103 -11.28 12.39 4.84
N ASN A 104 -11.45 13.64 4.43
CA ASN A 104 -12.75 14.23 4.12
C ASN A 104 -13.03 14.36 2.61
N SER A 105 -12.03 14.09 1.76
CA SER A 105 -12.15 14.07 0.30
C SER A 105 -11.07 13.20 -0.34
N LEU A 106 -11.25 12.80 -1.60
CA LEU A 106 -10.24 12.04 -2.36
C LEU A 106 -8.99 12.88 -2.64
N GLU A 107 -9.10 14.20 -2.72
CA GLU A 107 -7.94 15.09 -2.83
C GLU A 107 -7.08 15.02 -1.57
N ALA A 108 -7.71 15.00 -0.37
CA ALA A 108 -6.99 14.84 0.89
C ALA A 108 -6.34 13.45 0.98
N LEU A 109 -7.05 12.38 0.57
CA LEU A 109 -6.50 11.02 0.49
C LEU A 109 -5.25 10.99 -0.40
N ASN A 110 -5.35 11.50 -1.63
CA ASN A 110 -4.23 11.54 -2.58
C ASN A 110 -3.06 12.39 -2.04
N ALA A 111 -3.36 13.53 -1.42
CA ALA A 111 -2.34 14.40 -0.85
C ALA A 111 -1.56 13.73 0.29
N VAL A 112 -2.23 12.97 1.18
CA VAL A 112 -1.55 12.19 2.22
C VAL A 112 -0.69 11.10 1.61
N LEU A 113 -1.20 10.35 0.64
CA LEU A 113 -0.43 9.28 -0.03
C LEU A 113 0.82 9.85 -0.72
N ASN A 114 0.72 11.02 -1.33
CA ASN A 114 1.85 11.73 -1.94
C ASN A 114 2.89 12.24 -0.92
N THR A 115 2.61 12.22 0.39
CA THR A 115 3.64 12.50 1.40
C THR A 115 4.60 11.33 1.61
N ILE A 116 4.21 10.12 1.20
CA ILE A 116 5.07 8.92 1.26
C ILE A 116 6.19 9.03 0.23
N ASP A 117 5.85 9.49 -1.00
CA ASP A 117 6.82 9.78 -2.06
C ASP A 117 6.66 11.23 -2.53
N LYS A 118 7.58 12.09 -2.08
CA LYS A 118 7.54 13.52 -2.40
C LYS A 118 8.01 13.87 -3.81
N GLU A 119 8.58 12.92 -4.54
CA GLU A 119 9.12 13.14 -5.88
C GLU A 119 8.05 13.07 -6.96
N THR A 120 6.94 12.37 -6.70
CA THR A 120 5.83 12.22 -7.64
C THR A 120 4.51 12.69 -7.02
N LYS A 121 3.74 13.45 -7.79
CA LYS A 121 2.34 13.77 -7.45
C LYS A 121 1.44 12.89 -8.28
N LEU A 122 0.94 11.83 -7.69
CA LEU A 122 0.04 10.87 -8.35
C LEU A 122 -1.41 11.09 -7.92
N VAL A 123 -2.33 10.82 -8.83
CA VAL A 123 -3.73 10.58 -8.49
C VAL A 123 -3.86 9.07 -8.21
N HIS A 124 -3.99 8.70 -6.94
CA HIS A 124 -4.12 7.30 -6.52
C HIS A 124 -5.56 6.81 -6.64
N PHE A 125 -6.49 7.69 -6.26
CA PHE A 125 -7.92 7.43 -6.26
C PHE A 125 -8.68 8.61 -6.83
N LYS A 126 -9.71 8.35 -7.59
CA LYS A 126 -10.65 9.37 -8.07
C LYS A 126 -12.07 8.81 -8.11
N GLU A 127 -13.05 9.69 -8.17
CA GLU A 127 -14.43 9.33 -8.46
C GLU A 127 -14.91 10.20 -9.64
N VAL A 128 -15.42 9.54 -10.68
CA VAL A 128 -15.92 10.19 -11.89
C VAL A 128 -17.28 9.59 -12.21
N ASN A 129 -18.31 10.42 -12.32
CA ASN A 129 -19.68 10.00 -12.62
C ASN A 129 -20.21 8.88 -11.69
N GLY A 130 -19.85 8.95 -10.39
CA GLY A 130 -20.24 7.95 -9.40
C GLY A 130 -19.51 6.61 -9.49
N VAL A 131 -18.43 6.54 -10.26
CA VAL A 131 -17.53 5.38 -10.34
C VAL A 131 -16.28 5.69 -9.53
N PHE A 132 -16.01 4.90 -8.49
CA PHE A 132 -14.79 4.98 -7.70
C PHE A 132 -13.67 4.23 -8.39
N GLU A 133 -12.54 4.88 -8.61
CA GLU A 133 -11.41 4.30 -9.34
C GLU A 133 -10.12 4.35 -8.52
N ARG A 134 -9.43 3.22 -8.48
CA ARG A 134 -8.01 3.14 -8.14
C ARG A 134 -7.22 3.13 -9.44
N VAL A 135 -6.37 4.13 -9.63
CA VAL A 135 -5.72 4.39 -10.93
C VAL A 135 -4.20 4.50 -10.87
N ALA A 136 -3.62 4.64 -9.67
CA ALA A 136 -2.19 4.86 -9.57
C ALA A 136 -1.38 3.61 -9.89
N SER A 137 -0.42 3.78 -10.78
CA SER A 137 0.67 2.85 -10.99
C SER A 137 1.90 3.37 -10.24
N TYR A 138 2.45 2.56 -9.34
CA TYR A 138 3.65 2.93 -8.62
C TYR A 138 4.88 2.65 -9.50
N PRO A 139 5.83 3.59 -9.61
CA PRO A 139 7.06 3.33 -10.33
C PRO A 139 7.84 2.22 -9.63
N ILE A 140 8.01 1.11 -10.32
CA ILE A 140 8.75 -0.04 -9.80
C ILE A 140 10.17 0.09 -10.35
N PRO A 141 11.20 0.09 -9.48
CA PRO A 141 12.58 0.11 -9.93
C PRO A 141 12.87 -1.07 -10.86
N GLU A 142 13.42 -0.81 -12.05
CA GLU A 142 13.77 -1.85 -13.04
C GLU A 142 14.67 -2.94 -12.44
N LYS A 143 15.60 -2.56 -11.55
CA LYS A 143 16.44 -3.51 -10.80
C LYS A 143 15.68 -4.61 -10.07
N LEU A 144 14.41 -4.39 -9.71
CA LEU A 144 13.56 -5.41 -9.07
C LEU A 144 13.06 -6.44 -10.07
N LYS A 145 12.78 -6.02 -11.30
CA LYS A 145 12.34 -6.89 -12.38
C LYS A 145 13.47 -7.82 -12.86
N GLU A 146 14.72 -7.40 -12.70
CA GLU A 146 15.91 -8.16 -13.11
C GLU A 146 16.29 -9.27 -12.13
N LYS A 147 15.83 -9.23 -10.88
CA LYS A 147 16.17 -10.21 -9.84
C LYS A 147 15.35 -11.50 -9.98
N LYS A 148 15.66 -12.29 -11.02
CA LYS A 148 15.01 -13.59 -11.27
C LYS A 148 15.24 -14.62 -10.16
N ASP A 149 16.34 -14.51 -9.42
CA ASP A 149 16.68 -15.30 -8.24
C ASP A 149 15.72 -15.06 -7.05
N LYS A 150 15.01 -13.93 -7.03
CA LYS A 150 14.00 -13.58 -6.00
C LYS A 150 12.56 -13.90 -6.43
N LYS A 151 12.38 -14.53 -7.59
CA LYS A 151 11.04 -14.77 -8.14
C LYS A 151 10.16 -15.57 -7.18
N GLU A 152 10.66 -16.67 -6.62
CA GLU A 152 9.89 -17.50 -5.69
C GLU A 152 9.44 -16.72 -4.46
N ASP A 153 10.33 -15.98 -3.81
CA ASP A 153 10.01 -15.14 -2.66
C ASP A 153 8.94 -14.08 -3.00
N LEU A 154 9.02 -13.48 -4.19
CA LEU A 154 8.07 -12.47 -4.65
C LEU A 154 6.72 -13.06 -5.10
N GLU A 155 6.67 -14.32 -5.53
CA GLU A 155 5.43 -15.05 -5.80
C GLU A 155 4.70 -15.45 -4.49
N GLU A 156 5.43 -15.69 -3.42
CA GLU A 156 4.86 -15.95 -2.09
C GLU A 156 4.34 -14.68 -1.43
N ALA A 157 5.00 -13.53 -1.62
CA ALA A 157 4.56 -12.26 -1.09
C ALA A 157 3.25 -11.79 -1.73
N LYS A 158 2.35 -11.16 -0.96
CA LYS A 158 1.00 -10.77 -1.40
C LYS A 158 0.73 -9.29 -1.21
N ILE A 159 0.02 -8.72 -2.18
CA ILE A 159 -0.61 -7.41 -2.08
C ILE A 159 -2.12 -7.62 -2.07
N THR A 160 -2.79 -7.06 -1.08
CA THR A 160 -4.25 -7.15 -0.92
C THR A 160 -4.84 -5.75 -0.81
N ALA A 161 -5.82 -5.44 -1.65
CA ALA A 161 -6.67 -4.26 -1.52
C ALA A 161 -8.04 -4.67 -0.99
N VAL A 162 -8.56 -3.91 -0.02
CA VAL A 162 -9.87 -4.11 0.60
C VAL A 162 -10.59 -2.77 0.62
N TYR A 163 -11.59 -2.60 -0.23
CA TYR A 163 -12.34 -1.35 -0.34
C TYR A 163 -13.78 -1.57 0.09
N THR A 164 -14.20 -0.84 1.10
CA THR A 164 -15.54 -0.92 1.71
C THR A 164 -16.29 0.39 1.46
N PHE A 165 -17.55 0.28 1.11
CA PHE A 165 -18.44 1.39 0.78
C PHE A 165 -19.74 1.30 1.57
N ASP A 166 -20.40 2.42 1.77
CA ASP A 166 -21.74 2.48 2.37
C ASP A 166 -22.85 2.10 1.35
N LYS A 167 -22.60 2.26 0.04
CA LYS A 167 -23.45 1.76 -1.05
C LYS A 167 -23.11 0.32 -1.44
N GLN A 168 -24.05 -0.37 -2.06
CA GLN A 168 -23.81 -1.68 -2.66
C GLN A 168 -23.09 -1.52 -4.00
N ILE A 169 -22.11 -2.40 -4.23
CA ILE A 169 -21.36 -2.47 -5.47
C ILE A 169 -22.19 -3.23 -6.51
N SER A 170 -22.41 -2.62 -7.66
CA SER A 170 -23.07 -3.27 -8.81
C SER A 170 -22.06 -4.01 -9.70
N ALA A 171 -20.88 -3.42 -9.90
CA ALA A 171 -19.82 -4.01 -10.72
C ALA A 171 -18.42 -3.55 -10.26
N ALA A 172 -17.41 -4.37 -10.57
CA ALA A 172 -16.00 -4.00 -10.54
C ALA A 172 -15.36 -4.43 -11.86
N GLN A 173 -14.57 -3.53 -12.47
CA GLN A 173 -13.99 -3.79 -13.80
C GLN A 173 -12.87 -4.85 -13.71
N ASN A 174 -12.12 -4.88 -12.62
CA ASN A 174 -11.07 -5.86 -12.43
C ASN A 174 -11.69 -7.24 -12.17
N THR A 175 -11.48 -8.17 -13.09
CA THR A 175 -12.08 -9.53 -13.09
C THR A 175 -11.60 -10.40 -11.92
N ASN A 176 -10.48 -10.06 -11.28
CA ASN A 176 -9.98 -10.76 -10.10
C ASN A 176 -10.65 -10.26 -8.79
N SER A 177 -11.58 -9.30 -8.89
CA SER A 177 -12.32 -8.79 -7.75
C SER A 177 -13.22 -9.82 -7.14
N LYS A 178 -13.17 -9.96 -5.81
CA LYS A 178 -14.09 -10.76 -5.02
C LYS A 178 -14.95 -9.84 -4.15
N PHE A 179 -16.19 -10.21 -3.90
CA PHE A 179 -17.12 -9.39 -3.15
C PHE A 179 -17.51 -10.03 -1.82
N SER A 180 -17.78 -9.21 -0.82
CA SER A 180 -18.45 -9.65 0.40
C SER A 180 -19.89 -10.08 0.11
N LYS A 181 -20.49 -10.84 1.03
CA LYS A 181 -21.93 -11.24 0.92
C LYS A 181 -22.86 -10.03 0.82
N SER A 182 -22.53 -8.93 1.53
CA SER A 182 -23.32 -7.68 1.49
C SER A 182 -23.12 -6.87 0.21
N LYS A 183 -22.17 -7.26 -0.65
CA LYS A 183 -21.73 -6.50 -1.83
C LYS A 183 -21.26 -5.07 -1.51
N LYS A 184 -20.87 -4.79 -0.27
CA LYS A 184 -20.34 -3.47 0.13
C LYS A 184 -18.82 -3.45 0.20
N THR A 185 -18.15 -4.60 0.11
CA THR A 185 -16.68 -4.69 0.14
C THR A 185 -16.20 -5.48 -1.07
N VAL A 186 -15.19 -4.94 -1.73
CA VAL A 186 -14.43 -5.62 -2.79
C VAL A 186 -13.04 -5.95 -2.27
N PHE A 187 -12.55 -7.12 -2.64
CA PHE A 187 -11.23 -7.64 -2.35
C PHE A 187 -10.49 -7.88 -3.66
N LEU A 188 -9.26 -7.42 -3.74
CA LEU A 188 -8.35 -7.69 -4.85
C LEU A 188 -7.03 -8.17 -4.27
N LYS A 189 -6.53 -9.32 -4.73
CA LYS A 189 -5.30 -9.92 -4.20
C LYS A 189 -4.44 -10.46 -5.33
N HIS A 190 -3.18 -10.06 -5.35
CA HIS A 190 -2.15 -10.56 -6.26
C HIS A 190 -0.88 -10.90 -5.52
N ASN A 191 -0.01 -11.72 -6.12
CA ASN A 191 1.37 -11.82 -5.65
C ASN A 191 2.20 -10.62 -6.13
N VAL A 192 3.27 -10.34 -5.40
CA VAL A 192 4.13 -9.18 -5.69
C VAL A 192 4.81 -9.32 -7.03
N TRP A 193 5.27 -10.53 -7.41
CA TRP A 193 5.91 -10.78 -8.70
C TRP A 193 5.02 -10.35 -9.88
N ASN A 194 3.76 -10.71 -9.88
CA ASN A 194 2.83 -10.32 -10.94
C ASN A 194 2.63 -8.80 -10.99
N VAL A 195 2.47 -8.15 -9.83
CA VAL A 195 2.30 -6.68 -9.76
C VAL A 195 3.57 -5.94 -10.19
N LEU A 196 4.76 -6.50 -9.94
CA LEU A 196 6.04 -5.95 -10.43
C LEU A 196 6.11 -5.98 -11.97
N ASN A 197 5.56 -7.01 -12.60
CA ASN A 197 5.56 -7.14 -14.05
C ASN A 197 4.40 -6.38 -14.72
N ASP A 198 3.27 -6.24 -14.01
CA ASP A 198 2.10 -5.48 -14.46
C ASP A 198 1.43 -4.81 -13.25
N ASN A 199 1.80 -3.57 -12.97
CA ASN A 199 1.25 -2.81 -11.85
C ASN A 199 -0.22 -2.42 -12.04
N SER A 200 -0.76 -2.52 -13.27
CA SER A 200 -2.17 -2.26 -13.57
C SER A 200 -3.10 -3.34 -12.96
N LEU A 201 -2.56 -4.50 -12.57
CA LEU A 201 -3.31 -5.57 -11.89
C LEU A 201 -3.99 -5.11 -10.60
N MET A 202 -3.51 -4.04 -9.99
CA MET A 202 -4.12 -3.45 -8.79
C MET A 202 -5.12 -2.33 -9.11
N ASN A 203 -5.28 -1.93 -10.37
CA ASN A 203 -6.28 -0.94 -10.77
C ASN A 203 -7.69 -1.54 -10.75
N ASN A 204 -8.66 -0.72 -10.42
CA ASN A 204 -10.06 -1.13 -10.41
C ASN A 204 -10.99 0.07 -10.60
N SER A 205 -12.12 -0.14 -11.27
CA SER A 205 -13.22 0.81 -11.38
C SER A 205 -14.46 0.15 -10.79
N ILE A 206 -15.06 0.79 -9.79
CA ILE A 206 -16.13 0.24 -8.97
C ILE A 206 -17.38 1.09 -9.14
N SER A 207 -18.44 0.47 -9.64
CA SER A 207 -19.77 1.09 -9.81
C SER A 207 -20.71 0.63 -8.71
N PHE A 208 -21.68 1.49 -8.38
CA PHE A 208 -22.63 1.25 -7.32
C PHE A 208 -24.06 1.10 -7.85
N THR A 209 -24.91 0.42 -7.09
CA THR A 209 -26.35 0.44 -7.34
C THR A 209 -26.89 1.85 -7.11
N PRO A 210 -27.84 2.30 -7.93
CA PRO A 210 -28.53 3.58 -7.77
C PRO A 210 -29.13 3.79 -6.40
#